data_69418abb23f1383d3861dc86af045682
#
_entry.id   69418abb23f1383d3861dc86af045682
#
_cell.length_a   1.000
_cell.length_b   1.000
_cell.length_c   1.000
_cell.angle_alpha   90.00
_cell.angle_beta   90.00
_cell.angle_gamma   90.00
#
_symmetry.space_group_name_H-M   'P 1'
#
loop_
_entity.id
_entity.type
_entity.pdbx_description
1 polymer ?
#
loop_
_entity_poly.entity_id
_entity_poly.type
_entity_poly.pdbx_seq_one_letter_code
_entity_poly.pdbx_strand_id
1 'polypeptide(L)'
;METIYISQYKRSLICTLFCCLLLSACSWNVRQPKNASVQEEEPEIFPDYRNVTVPVNISPLNFRLTRECEHQYVLITGEKGGRLECDGERSLRFNPDAWRKLLEENAGGTLTLVCSSQEKDGWKTWKPFQIHVDERPIDSHLVYRLIEPGYEKWHIVGIYQRDLESFDEKVIIRNDMTGYNCMNCHAFCMNDPKQMMLHMRAVHDGTYIIRGKEIERLKTKTKQTISNLTYPYWHPSGKYITTSVNDIKQFFHAVKEKKMEVFDLESDVVVYDVEQHKLLSAASLITKDAFETFPAFSPDGKWLYFCSAPAREMPAEYDKVRYHICRVAFDVGKGTLLLPVDTVVRADSLSYTFPRISPDGRFLMYTETAYGQFPIWHKDAEIRMLELETHQPVDMTSLNSADTESYHSWSSQSDWVVFSSRRDNGLYTLPYICRIEVDGHPAKPFLLPQEDPEKYDYQLYSYNLPELVTGEVTLDPYALQQKALNGTAEQISFE
;
A
#
# COMPACT_ATOMS: atom_id res chain seq x y z
N MET A 1 -21.68 35.17 59.98
CA MET A 1 -21.03 34.98 58.67
C MET A 1 -20.25 33.68 58.53
N GLU A 2 -19.82 33.06 59.60
CA GLU A 2 -19.03 31.79 59.58
C GLU A 2 -19.86 30.52 59.26
N THR A 3 -21.12 30.47 59.55
CA THR A 3 -21.97 29.28 59.36
C THR A 3 -22.35 29.05 57.89
N ILE A 4 -22.30 30.06 57.04
CA ILE A 4 -22.64 29.94 55.61
C ILE A 4 -21.43 29.36 54.79
N TYR A 5 -20.21 29.66 55.19
CA TYR A 5 -18.98 29.19 54.51
C TYR A 5 -18.77 27.69 54.69
N ILE A 6 -19.06 27.14 55.85
CA ILE A 6 -18.92 25.70 56.11
C ILE A 6 -19.91 24.84 55.34
N SER A 7 -21.13 25.36 55.06
CA SER A 7 -22.12 24.67 54.27
C SER A 7 -21.74 24.58 52.77
N GLN A 8 -21.13 25.62 52.22
CA GLN A 8 -20.69 25.61 50.80
C GLN A 8 -19.51 24.72 50.59
N TYR A 9 -18.54 24.64 51.52
CA TYR A 9 -17.39 23.75 51.42
C TYR A 9 -17.77 22.28 51.49
N LYS A 10 -18.71 21.89 52.36
CA LYS A 10 -19.24 20.52 52.44
C LYS A 10 -20.02 20.11 51.17
N ARG A 11 -20.77 21.02 50.55
CA ARG A 11 -21.46 20.74 49.27
C ARG A 11 -20.49 20.64 48.10
N SER A 12 -19.47 21.47 48.04
CA SER A 12 -18.42 21.39 47.02
C SER A 12 -17.59 20.08 47.14
N LEU A 13 -17.25 19.66 48.35
CA LEU A 13 -16.49 18.41 48.57
C LEU A 13 -17.32 17.16 48.24
N ILE A 14 -18.63 17.17 48.53
CA ILE A 14 -19.53 16.06 48.17
C ILE A 14 -19.75 16.00 46.66
N CYS A 15 -19.90 17.12 45.97
CA CYS A 15 -19.97 17.14 44.50
C CYS A 15 -18.68 16.69 43.83
N THR A 16 -17.50 17.07 44.36
CA THR A 16 -16.21 16.63 43.83
C THR A 16 -15.98 15.14 44.07
N LEU A 17 -16.38 14.61 45.25
CA LEU A 17 -16.32 13.17 45.51
C LEU A 17 -17.30 12.36 44.64
N PHE A 18 -18.47 12.90 44.36
CA PHE A 18 -19.46 12.25 43.49
C PHE A 18 -19.06 12.29 42.01
N CYS A 19 -18.42 13.38 41.53
CA CYS A 19 -17.82 13.43 40.20
C CYS A 19 -16.64 12.49 40.08
N CYS A 20 -15.78 12.33 41.11
CA CYS A 20 -14.67 11.36 41.08
C CYS A 20 -15.16 9.91 41.12
N LEU A 21 -16.32 9.62 41.72
CA LEU A 21 -16.94 8.29 41.74
C LEU A 21 -17.68 7.96 40.43
N LEU A 22 -18.06 8.96 39.62
CA LEU A 22 -18.68 8.75 38.31
C LEU A 22 -17.65 8.56 37.18
N LEU A 23 -16.37 8.90 37.39
CA LEU A 23 -15.31 8.70 36.44
C LEU A 23 -14.66 7.30 36.50
N SER A 24 -15.07 6.45 37.48
CA SER A 24 -14.55 5.08 37.62
C SER A 24 -15.55 3.99 37.20
N ALA A 25 -16.63 4.32 36.50
CA ALA A 25 -17.68 3.34 36.16
C ALA A 25 -17.95 3.21 34.63
N CYS A 26 -16.89 3.17 33.84
CA CYS A 26 -16.96 2.54 32.51
C CYS A 26 -16.01 1.34 32.49
N SER A 27 -16.14 0.43 33.44
CA SER A 27 -15.72 -0.94 33.21
C SER A 27 -16.79 -1.58 32.33
N TRP A 28 -16.51 -1.69 31.04
CA TRP A 28 -17.26 -2.60 30.18
C TRP A 28 -17.14 -3.96 30.83
N ASN A 29 -18.27 -4.55 31.27
CA ASN A 29 -18.30 -5.88 31.85
C ASN A 29 -18.06 -6.88 30.71
N VAL A 30 -16.77 -7.17 30.42
CA VAL A 30 -16.38 -8.15 29.43
C VAL A 30 -16.97 -9.52 29.81
N ARG A 31 -17.70 -10.13 28.89
CA ARG A 31 -18.34 -11.42 29.08
C ARG A 31 -17.32 -12.54 28.95
N GLN A 32 -16.76 -12.98 30.06
CA GLN A 32 -15.74 -14.02 30.11
C GLN A 32 -16.32 -15.44 29.91
N PRO A 33 -15.56 -16.36 29.26
CA PRO A 33 -15.95 -17.76 29.14
C PRO A 33 -16.10 -18.44 30.50
N LYS A 34 -17.16 -19.25 30.65
CA LYS A 34 -17.39 -20.06 31.85
C LYS A 34 -17.50 -21.52 31.46
N ASN A 35 -16.75 -22.42 32.18
CA ASN A 35 -16.74 -23.86 31.93
C ASN A 35 -16.50 -24.23 30.46
N ALA A 36 -15.57 -23.54 29.81
CA ALA A 36 -15.27 -23.74 28.41
C ALA A 36 -14.57 -25.09 28.17
N SER A 37 -14.96 -25.80 27.12
CA SER A 37 -14.22 -26.96 26.62
C SER A 37 -12.98 -26.48 25.84
N VAL A 38 -11.83 -27.10 26.10
CA VAL A 38 -10.57 -26.77 25.43
C VAL A 38 -10.49 -27.46 24.08
N GLN A 39 -10.11 -26.71 23.04
CA GLN A 39 -9.89 -27.21 21.68
C GLN A 39 -8.39 -27.32 21.41
N GLU A 40 -7.97 -28.34 20.68
CA GLU A 40 -6.56 -28.60 20.33
C GLU A 40 -6.05 -27.82 19.14
N GLU A 41 -6.95 -27.19 18.39
CA GLU A 41 -6.68 -26.39 17.18
C GLU A 41 -6.69 -24.90 17.47
N GLU A 42 -5.93 -24.14 16.67
CA GLU A 42 -6.01 -22.68 16.66
C GLU A 42 -7.34 -22.22 16.06
N PRO A 43 -7.90 -21.08 16.51
CA PRO A 43 -9.13 -20.56 15.95
C PRO A 43 -8.90 -20.09 14.50
N GLU A 44 -9.86 -20.31 13.63
CA GLU A 44 -9.91 -19.61 12.36
C GLU A 44 -10.44 -18.18 12.59
N ILE A 45 -9.68 -17.19 12.17
CA ILE A 45 -10.01 -15.78 12.33
C ILE A 45 -9.94 -15.03 11.00
N PHE A 46 -10.70 -13.97 10.87
CA PHE A 46 -10.62 -13.04 9.73
C PHE A 46 -10.59 -11.57 10.21
N PRO A 47 -9.62 -10.78 9.75
CA PRO A 47 -8.44 -11.18 8.96
C PRO A 47 -7.53 -12.17 9.71
N ASP A 48 -6.72 -12.95 8.98
CA ASP A 48 -5.81 -13.94 9.58
C ASP A 48 -4.54 -13.27 10.13
N TYR A 49 -4.62 -12.81 11.38
CA TYR A 49 -3.50 -12.20 12.11
C TYR A 49 -2.69 -13.20 12.96
N ARG A 50 -2.90 -14.52 12.80
CA ARG A 50 -2.13 -15.53 13.53
C ARG A 50 -0.68 -15.55 13.07
N ASN A 51 0.24 -15.52 14.02
CA ASN A 51 1.70 -15.63 13.79
C ASN A 51 2.27 -14.59 12.81
N VAL A 52 1.70 -13.38 12.82
CA VAL A 52 2.21 -12.23 12.05
C VAL A 52 3.20 -11.42 12.87
N THR A 53 4.09 -10.70 12.20
CA THR A 53 4.90 -9.64 12.80
C THR A 53 4.28 -8.30 12.48
N VAL A 54 4.07 -7.45 13.48
CA VAL A 54 3.44 -6.14 13.35
C VAL A 54 4.35 -5.03 13.88
N PRO A 55 4.30 -3.81 13.31
CA PRO A 55 5.05 -2.68 13.86
C PRO A 55 4.44 -2.19 15.17
N VAL A 56 5.26 -1.61 16.04
CA VAL A 56 4.84 -1.11 17.36
C VAL A 56 3.76 -0.03 17.30
N ASN A 57 3.62 0.67 16.18
CA ASN A 57 2.68 1.78 15.98
C ASN A 57 1.46 1.46 15.10
N ILE A 58 1.13 0.18 14.90
CA ILE A 58 -0.05 -0.19 14.08
C ILE A 58 -1.37 -0.03 14.85
N SER A 59 -2.42 0.39 14.16
CA SER A 59 -3.79 0.41 14.68
C SER A 59 -4.25 -0.97 15.13
N PRO A 60 -5.29 -1.06 15.98
CA PRO A 60 -5.78 -2.34 16.51
C PRO A 60 -6.06 -3.38 15.43
N LEU A 61 -5.55 -4.59 15.64
CA LEU A 61 -5.80 -5.74 14.76
C LEU A 61 -7.19 -6.34 15.09
N ASN A 62 -8.23 -5.60 14.82
CA ASN A 62 -9.61 -6.06 15.02
C ASN A 62 -9.90 -7.25 14.10
N PHE A 63 -10.53 -8.28 14.64
CA PHE A 63 -10.84 -9.49 13.90
C PHE A 63 -12.14 -10.14 14.36
N ARG A 64 -12.61 -11.13 13.64
CA ARG A 64 -13.71 -12.01 14.05
C ARG A 64 -13.30 -13.48 13.94
N LEU A 65 -13.92 -14.32 14.74
CA LEU A 65 -13.89 -15.76 14.48
C LEU A 65 -14.74 -16.05 13.23
N THR A 66 -14.26 -16.89 12.33
CA THR A 66 -15.00 -17.25 11.10
C THR A 66 -16.14 -18.24 11.36
N ARG A 67 -16.07 -18.90 12.50
CA ARG A 67 -17.06 -19.85 12.98
C ARG A 67 -18.34 -19.15 13.45
N GLU A 68 -19.48 -19.74 13.15
CA GLU A 68 -20.78 -19.28 13.66
C GLU A 68 -20.84 -19.46 15.18
N CYS A 69 -21.01 -18.35 15.93
CA CYS A 69 -21.09 -18.34 17.37
C CYS A 69 -21.99 -17.19 17.84
N GLU A 70 -22.56 -17.32 19.03
CA GLU A 70 -23.42 -16.29 19.64
C GLU A 70 -22.59 -15.13 20.21
N HIS A 71 -21.38 -15.47 20.69
CA HIS A 71 -20.49 -14.50 21.34
C HIS A 71 -19.03 -14.91 21.18
N GLN A 72 -18.15 -13.95 21.07
CA GLN A 72 -16.71 -14.12 20.93
C GLN A 72 -16.01 -13.44 22.09
N TYR A 73 -14.88 -13.97 22.49
CA TYR A 73 -14.02 -13.42 23.53
C TYR A 73 -12.55 -13.65 23.19
N VAL A 74 -11.70 -12.69 23.52
CA VAL A 74 -10.25 -12.84 23.46
C VAL A 74 -9.58 -12.28 24.70
N LEU A 75 -8.60 -13.01 25.20
CA LEU A 75 -7.62 -12.56 26.18
C LEU A 75 -6.27 -12.43 25.46
N ILE A 76 -5.68 -11.25 25.51
CA ILE A 76 -4.33 -10.97 25.02
C ILE A 76 -3.43 -10.72 26.21
N THR A 77 -2.29 -11.40 26.24
CA THR A 77 -1.24 -11.22 27.27
C THR A 77 0.09 -10.96 26.59
N GLY A 78 0.80 -9.94 27.04
CA GLY A 78 2.12 -9.62 26.54
C GLY A 78 3.22 -10.39 27.28
N GLU A 79 4.24 -10.81 26.57
CA GLU A 79 5.44 -11.48 27.12
C GLU A 79 6.16 -10.62 28.15
N LYS A 80 6.27 -9.30 27.88
CA LYS A 80 6.92 -8.33 28.78
C LYS A 80 5.95 -7.73 29.80
N GLY A 81 4.68 -8.18 29.79
CA GLY A 81 3.61 -7.70 30.66
C GLY A 81 2.44 -7.10 29.88
N GLY A 82 1.47 -6.58 30.62
CA GLY A 82 0.24 -6.04 30.02
C GLY A 82 -0.79 -7.12 29.69
N ARG A 83 -2.04 -6.69 29.67
CA ARG A 83 -3.20 -7.55 29.39
C ARG A 83 -4.30 -6.74 28.75
N LEU A 84 -4.99 -7.31 27.76
CA LEU A 84 -6.15 -6.75 27.12
C LEU A 84 -7.22 -7.83 26.97
N GLU A 85 -8.46 -7.50 27.31
CA GLU A 85 -9.61 -8.38 27.09
C GLU A 85 -10.63 -7.67 26.21
N CYS A 86 -11.24 -8.44 25.32
CA CYS A 86 -12.29 -7.94 24.45
C CYS A 86 -13.33 -9.05 24.22
N ASP A 87 -14.59 -8.64 24.12
CA ASP A 87 -15.68 -9.52 23.75
C ASP A 87 -16.62 -8.85 22.74
N GLY A 88 -17.41 -9.64 22.05
CA GLY A 88 -18.37 -9.12 21.06
C GLY A 88 -19.23 -10.23 20.46
N GLU A 89 -20.32 -9.87 19.82
CA GLU A 89 -21.23 -10.82 19.16
C GLU A 89 -20.75 -11.15 17.75
N ARG A 90 -20.28 -10.15 17.00
CA ARG A 90 -19.89 -10.30 15.58
C ARG A 90 -18.38 -10.21 15.35
N SER A 91 -17.73 -9.33 16.09
CA SER A 91 -16.29 -9.05 15.94
C SER A 91 -15.68 -8.61 17.26
N LEU A 92 -14.39 -8.76 17.38
CA LEU A 92 -13.56 -8.32 18.49
C LEU A 92 -12.88 -7.01 18.07
N ARG A 93 -13.22 -5.90 18.78
CA ARG A 93 -12.70 -4.56 18.49
C ARG A 93 -12.00 -4.03 19.72
N PHE A 94 -10.70 -3.80 19.60
CA PHE A 94 -9.87 -3.38 20.71
C PHE A 94 -9.96 -1.87 20.94
N ASN A 95 -9.88 -1.45 22.21
CA ASN A 95 -9.71 -0.04 22.54
C ASN A 95 -8.34 0.44 22.00
N PRO A 96 -8.28 1.51 21.18
CA PRO A 96 -7.04 1.95 20.55
C PRO A 96 -5.93 2.34 21.54
N ASP A 97 -6.26 3.00 22.64
CA ASP A 97 -5.28 3.43 23.63
C ASP A 97 -4.71 2.23 24.41
N ALA A 98 -5.57 1.28 24.78
CA ALA A 98 -5.16 0.06 25.46
C ALA A 98 -4.31 -0.84 24.55
N TRP A 99 -4.65 -0.90 23.25
CA TRP A 99 -3.87 -1.61 22.24
C TRP A 99 -2.50 -0.98 22.06
N ARG A 100 -2.42 0.33 21.83
CA ARG A 100 -1.15 1.06 21.69
C ARG A 100 -0.24 0.84 22.89
N LYS A 101 -0.77 1.00 24.10
CA LYS A 101 -0.03 0.74 25.33
C LYS A 101 0.52 -0.69 25.39
N LEU A 102 -0.30 -1.68 25.00
CA LEU A 102 0.12 -3.08 25.00
C LEU A 102 1.26 -3.34 23.99
N LEU A 103 1.20 -2.74 22.80
CA LEU A 103 2.28 -2.82 21.80
C LEU A 103 3.56 -2.17 22.31
N GLU A 104 3.49 -0.95 22.87
CA GLU A 104 4.64 -0.23 23.41
C GLU A 104 5.33 -1.01 24.56
N GLU A 105 4.55 -1.61 25.47
CA GLU A 105 5.05 -2.45 26.56
C GLU A 105 5.73 -3.73 26.04
N ASN A 106 5.34 -4.21 24.85
CA ASN A 106 5.83 -5.45 24.28
C ASN A 106 6.67 -5.27 23.00
N ALA A 107 7.18 -4.08 22.73
CA ALA A 107 8.06 -3.84 21.59
C ALA A 107 9.26 -4.80 21.60
N GLY A 108 9.52 -5.50 20.48
CA GLY A 108 10.51 -6.57 20.36
C GLY A 108 10.16 -7.85 21.14
N GLY A 109 8.89 -8.06 21.49
CA GLY A 109 8.36 -9.24 22.19
C GLY A 109 7.15 -9.84 21.50
N THR A 110 6.39 -10.62 22.24
CA THR A 110 5.30 -11.42 21.69
C THR A 110 4.01 -11.20 22.49
N LEU A 111 2.89 -11.10 21.79
CA LEU A 111 1.54 -11.16 22.36
C LEU A 111 0.99 -12.56 22.17
N THR A 112 0.43 -13.14 23.23
CA THR A 112 -0.30 -14.42 23.18
C THR A 112 -1.79 -14.17 23.25
N LEU A 113 -2.53 -14.67 22.28
CA LEU A 113 -3.98 -14.51 22.16
C LEU A 113 -4.69 -15.83 22.43
N VAL A 114 -5.63 -15.81 23.39
CA VAL A 114 -6.51 -16.93 23.71
C VAL A 114 -7.92 -16.54 23.32
N CYS A 115 -8.44 -17.14 22.25
CA CYS A 115 -9.80 -16.89 21.79
C CYS A 115 -10.78 -17.90 22.38
N SER A 116 -12.02 -17.46 22.59
CA SER A 116 -13.14 -18.33 22.96
C SER A 116 -14.40 -17.94 22.19
N SER A 117 -15.23 -18.94 21.88
CA SER A 117 -16.53 -18.77 21.24
C SER A 117 -17.62 -19.37 22.11
N GLN A 118 -18.76 -18.69 22.21
CA GLN A 118 -19.97 -19.26 22.76
C GLN A 118 -20.82 -19.84 21.64
N GLU A 119 -20.93 -21.14 21.61
CA GLU A 119 -21.76 -21.90 20.69
C GLU A 119 -23.00 -22.45 21.41
N LYS A 120 -23.90 -23.14 20.69
CA LYS A 120 -25.16 -23.70 21.25
C LYS A 120 -24.93 -24.72 22.40
N ASP A 121 -23.79 -25.41 22.38
CA ASP A 121 -23.36 -26.40 23.34
C ASP A 121 -22.50 -25.84 24.48
N GLY A 122 -22.24 -24.51 24.51
CA GLY A 122 -21.48 -23.84 25.53
C GLY A 122 -20.24 -23.12 25.01
N TRP A 123 -19.38 -22.71 25.94
CA TRP A 123 -18.13 -22.05 25.60
C TRP A 123 -17.05 -23.04 25.15
N LYS A 124 -16.31 -22.66 24.10
CA LYS A 124 -15.11 -23.33 23.60
C LYS A 124 -13.93 -22.39 23.68
N THR A 125 -12.80 -22.83 24.21
CA THR A 125 -11.55 -22.08 24.23
C THR A 125 -10.55 -22.75 23.31
N TRP A 126 -10.02 -21.98 22.37
CA TRP A 126 -9.13 -22.44 21.30
C TRP A 126 -7.67 -22.44 21.73
N LYS A 127 -6.85 -23.24 21.05
CA LYS A 127 -5.40 -23.20 21.23
C LYS A 127 -4.87 -21.80 21.00
N PRO A 128 -3.99 -21.28 21.89
CA PRO A 128 -3.42 -19.94 21.73
C PRO A 128 -2.60 -19.79 20.43
N PHE A 129 -2.61 -18.58 19.85
CA PHE A 129 -1.69 -18.18 18.80
C PHE A 129 -0.92 -16.91 19.22
N GLN A 130 0.07 -16.53 18.42
CA GLN A 130 0.96 -15.43 18.74
C GLN A 130 0.92 -14.32 17.70
N ILE A 131 1.28 -13.09 18.13
CA ILE A 131 1.60 -11.93 17.29
C ILE A 131 2.95 -11.40 17.79
N HIS A 132 3.91 -11.24 16.88
CA HIS A 132 5.20 -10.67 17.17
C HIS A 132 5.16 -9.15 17.00
N VAL A 133 5.68 -8.38 17.95
CA VAL A 133 5.71 -6.93 17.89
C VAL A 133 7.13 -6.48 17.55
N ASP A 134 7.36 -5.94 16.35
CA ASP A 134 8.66 -5.32 16.02
C ASP A 134 8.82 -4.04 16.84
N GLU A 135 10.03 -3.76 17.32
CA GLU A 135 10.34 -2.55 18.09
C GLU A 135 10.38 -1.29 17.23
N ARG A 136 10.50 -1.45 15.90
CA ARG A 136 10.58 -0.35 14.96
C ARG A 136 9.21 0.03 14.44
N PRO A 137 8.92 1.34 14.34
CA PRO A 137 7.67 1.80 13.75
C PRO A 137 7.68 1.63 12.23
N ILE A 138 6.49 1.47 11.64
CA ILE A 138 6.28 1.66 10.21
C ILE A 138 6.02 3.15 9.93
N ASP A 139 6.19 3.59 8.68
CA ASP A 139 5.74 4.91 8.23
C ASP A 139 4.26 5.13 8.61
N SER A 140 3.93 6.29 9.13
CA SER A 140 2.65 6.52 9.81
C SER A 140 1.43 6.50 8.89
N HIS A 141 1.60 6.66 7.57
CA HIS A 141 0.48 6.73 6.63
C HIS A 141 0.67 5.81 5.42
N LEU A 142 -0.46 5.37 4.89
CA LEU A 142 -0.56 4.60 3.65
C LEU A 142 -1.42 5.39 2.66
N VAL A 143 -0.89 5.65 1.47
CA VAL A 143 -1.63 6.24 0.36
C VAL A 143 -1.97 5.17 -0.66
N TYR A 144 -3.17 5.21 -1.21
CA TYR A 144 -3.63 4.25 -2.21
C TYR A 144 -4.72 4.84 -3.10
N ARG A 145 -4.91 4.25 -4.24
CA ARG A 145 -6.05 4.52 -5.11
C ARG A 145 -7.14 3.48 -4.86
N LEU A 146 -8.37 3.93 -4.59
CA LEU A 146 -9.57 3.09 -4.64
C LEU A 146 -10.19 3.16 -6.01
N ILE A 147 -10.48 2.00 -6.60
CA ILE A 147 -11.09 1.87 -7.93
C ILE A 147 -11.98 0.62 -7.98
N GLU A 148 -13.10 0.72 -8.70
CA GLU A 148 -13.96 -0.43 -9.02
C GLU A 148 -13.19 -1.47 -9.85
N PRO A 149 -13.61 -2.74 -9.84
CA PRO A 149 -12.99 -3.77 -10.67
C PRO A 149 -12.98 -3.39 -12.15
N GLY A 150 -11.85 -3.64 -12.83
CA GLY A 150 -11.59 -3.13 -14.16
C GLY A 150 -12.48 -3.67 -15.30
N TYR A 151 -13.35 -4.65 -15.07
CA TYR A 151 -14.29 -5.16 -16.05
C TYR A 151 -15.65 -4.41 -16.07
N GLU A 152 -15.82 -3.43 -15.19
CA GLU A 152 -16.94 -2.51 -15.19
C GLU A 152 -16.46 -1.09 -15.50
N LYS A 153 -17.34 -0.27 -16.05
CA LYS A 153 -17.04 1.14 -16.22
C LYS A 153 -16.91 1.78 -14.83
N TRP A 154 -15.70 2.18 -14.47
CA TRP A 154 -15.45 2.86 -13.20
C TRP A 154 -16.32 4.14 -13.10
N HIS A 155 -16.94 4.32 -11.93
CA HIS A 155 -17.77 5.47 -11.64
C HIS A 155 -17.05 6.38 -10.63
N ILE A 156 -16.60 5.82 -9.53
CA ILE A 156 -15.84 6.55 -8.49
C ILE A 156 -14.43 6.00 -8.42
N VAL A 157 -13.47 6.89 -8.61
CA VAL A 157 -12.03 6.65 -8.43
C VAL A 157 -11.46 7.76 -7.57
N GLY A 158 -10.63 7.44 -6.61
CA GLY A 158 -9.98 8.44 -5.78
C GLY A 158 -8.65 7.98 -5.22
N ILE A 159 -7.83 8.94 -4.82
CA ILE A 159 -6.61 8.73 -4.05
C ILE A 159 -6.91 9.11 -2.62
N TYR A 160 -6.61 8.21 -1.70
CA TYR A 160 -6.89 8.32 -0.29
C TYR A 160 -5.62 8.13 0.51
N GLN A 161 -5.59 8.67 1.71
CA GLN A 161 -4.57 8.38 2.72
C GLN A 161 -5.23 7.78 3.95
N ARG A 162 -4.54 6.84 4.57
CA ARG A 162 -4.92 6.15 5.78
C ARG A 162 -3.84 6.32 6.83
N ASP A 163 -4.21 6.82 8.00
CA ASP A 163 -3.37 6.79 9.19
C ASP A 163 -3.24 5.35 9.71
N LEU A 164 -2.04 4.81 9.78
CA LEU A 164 -1.79 3.43 10.22
C LEU A 164 -1.82 3.25 11.74
N GLU A 165 -1.74 4.33 12.51
CA GLU A 165 -1.80 4.31 13.98
C GLU A 165 -3.26 4.39 14.49
N SER A 166 -4.17 4.83 13.61
CA SER A 166 -5.60 4.90 13.84
C SER A 166 -6.38 4.26 12.68
N PHE A 167 -7.67 4.53 12.60
CA PHE A 167 -8.51 4.11 11.46
C PHE A 167 -8.92 5.27 10.56
N ASP A 168 -8.32 6.44 10.72
CA ASP A 168 -8.67 7.64 9.98
C ASP A 168 -8.27 7.51 8.51
N GLU A 169 -9.23 7.69 7.63
CA GLU A 169 -9.06 7.70 6.18
C GLU A 169 -9.50 9.05 5.63
N LYS A 170 -8.66 9.70 4.84
CA LYS A 170 -8.94 11.00 4.22
C LYS A 170 -8.77 10.95 2.71
N VAL A 171 -9.62 11.69 2.01
CA VAL A 171 -9.51 11.88 0.56
C VAL A 171 -8.37 12.86 0.25
N ILE A 172 -7.45 12.48 -0.63
CA ILE A 172 -6.50 13.40 -1.26
C ILE A 172 -7.16 14.06 -2.47
N ILE A 173 -7.80 13.25 -3.34
CA ILE A 173 -8.62 13.74 -4.47
C ILE A 173 -9.55 12.62 -4.95
N ARG A 174 -10.75 12.98 -5.40
CA ARG A 174 -11.73 12.08 -6.00
C ARG A 174 -12.16 12.60 -7.37
N ASN A 175 -12.46 11.70 -8.29
CA ASN A 175 -12.80 12.06 -9.66
C ASN A 175 -14.13 12.80 -9.83
N ASP A 176 -15.09 12.63 -8.92
CA ASP A 176 -16.34 13.39 -8.90
C ASP A 176 -16.11 14.89 -8.61
N MET A 177 -14.98 15.24 -7.98
CA MET A 177 -14.55 16.62 -7.78
C MET A 177 -14.06 17.28 -9.08
N THR A 178 -13.67 16.50 -10.11
CA THR A 178 -13.02 16.97 -11.32
C THR A 178 -13.72 16.53 -12.62
N GLY A 179 -15.03 16.28 -12.57
CA GLY A 179 -15.85 15.93 -13.73
C GLY A 179 -15.73 14.47 -14.17
N TYR A 180 -15.47 13.57 -13.23
CA TYR A 180 -15.38 12.11 -13.43
C TYR A 180 -14.27 11.68 -14.40
N ASN A 181 -13.15 12.38 -14.38
CA ASN A 181 -11.97 11.99 -15.13
C ASN A 181 -11.24 10.82 -14.45
N CYS A 182 -10.46 10.07 -15.21
CA CYS A 182 -9.61 9.02 -14.67
C CYS A 182 -8.46 9.64 -13.88
N MET A 183 -8.25 9.16 -12.63
CA MET A 183 -7.09 9.48 -11.81
C MET A 183 -6.16 8.29 -11.78
N ASN A 184 -4.96 8.48 -12.28
CA ASN A 184 -4.01 7.40 -12.45
C ASN A 184 -2.64 7.79 -11.90
N CYS A 185 -1.86 6.77 -11.47
CA CYS A 185 -0.45 6.90 -11.09
C CYS A 185 -0.14 8.09 -10.18
N HIS A 186 -0.18 7.91 -8.87
CA HIS A 186 0.49 8.78 -7.92
C HIS A 186 1.87 8.22 -7.58
N ALA A 187 2.78 9.05 -7.15
CA ALA A 187 4.08 8.66 -6.62
C ALA A 187 4.62 9.74 -5.68
N PHE A 188 5.22 9.32 -4.58
CA PHE A 188 5.87 10.21 -3.61
C PHE A 188 7.39 10.18 -3.78
N CYS A 189 8.04 11.32 -3.52
CA CYS A 189 9.49 11.41 -3.52
C CYS A 189 10.03 10.91 -2.18
N MET A 190 10.69 9.74 -2.18
CA MET A 190 11.32 9.17 -0.97
C MET A 190 10.37 9.12 0.24
N ASN A 191 9.13 8.67 0.04
CA ASN A 191 8.08 8.58 1.07
C ASN A 191 7.70 9.94 1.73
N ASP A 192 8.13 11.09 1.14
CA ASP A 192 7.81 12.43 1.68
C ASP A 192 6.36 12.83 1.31
N PRO A 193 5.45 13.00 2.31
CA PRO A 193 4.07 13.39 2.06
C PRO A 193 3.90 14.79 1.45
N LYS A 194 4.97 15.61 1.43
CA LYS A 194 4.96 16.97 0.90
C LYS A 194 5.34 17.05 -0.57
N GLN A 195 5.87 15.97 -1.15
CA GLN A 195 6.34 15.96 -2.54
C GLN A 195 5.77 14.76 -3.28
N MET A 196 4.76 15.01 -4.09
CA MET A 196 4.09 13.98 -4.88
C MET A 196 3.81 14.42 -6.31
N MET A 197 3.62 13.44 -7.17
CA MET A 197 3.08 13.58 -8.51
C MET A 197 1.79 12.77 -8.63
N LEU A 198 0.83 13.26 -9.40
CA LEU A 198 -0.30 12.48 -9.86
C LEU A 198 -0.68 12.85 -11.30
N HIS A 199 -1.34 11.94 -12.00
CA HIS A 199 -1.79 12.15 -13.37
C HIS A 199 -3.31 11.99 -13.49
N MET A 200 -3.95 12.94 -14.18
CA MET A 200 -5.37 12.88 -14.54
C MET A 200 -5.52 12.74 -16.05
N ARG A 201 -6.50 11.95 -16.50
CA ARG A 201 -6.82 11.73 -17.91
C ARG A 201 -8.24 12.20 -18.22
N ALA A 202 -8.55 12.35 -19.48
CA ALA A 202 -9.83 12.80 -20.05
C ALA A 202 -10.05 14.33 -19.95
N VAL A 203 -11.21 14.80 -19.46
CA VAL A 203 -11.66 16.19 -19.61
C VAL A 203 -10.72 17.23 -19.00
N HIS A 204 -10.14 16.93 -17.84
CA HIS A 204 -9.22 17.82 -17.14
C HIS A 204 -7.83 17.18 -17.06
N ASP A 205 -7.37 16.64 -18.18
CA ASP A 205 -6.08 15.96 -18.27
C ASP A 205 -4.90 16.83 -17.83
N GLY A 206 -3.90 16.17 -17.31
CA GLY A 206 -2.64 16.81 -16.90
C GLY A 206 -1.87 15.97 -15.90
N THR A 207 -0.60 16.28 -15.83
CA THR A 207 0.28 15.81 -14.78
C THR A 207 0.39 16.90 -13.73
N TYR A 208 0.19 16.56 -12.47
CA TYR A 208 0.22 17.49 -11.34
C TYR A 208 1.45 17.19 -10.49
N ILE A 209 2.30 18.17 -10.32
CA ILE A 209 3.43 18.15 -9.39
C ILE A 209 3.02 18.96 -8.17
N ILE A 210 3.08 18.34 -7.00
CA ILE A 210 2.70 18.93 -5.72
C ILE A 210 3.93 18.99 -4.83
N ARG A 211 4.27 20.20 -4.36
CA ARG A 211 5.37 20.48 -3.43
C ARG A 211 4.83 21.32 -2.27
N GLY A 212 4.49 20.67 -1.17
CA GLY A 212 3.79 21.30 -0.06
C GLY A 212 2.44 21.87 -0.47
N LYS A 213 2.31 23.20 -0.55
CA LYS A 213 1.08 23.88 -1.00
C LYS A 213 1.10 24.29 -2.47
N GLU A 214 2.23 24.16 -3.14
CA GLU A 214 2.37 24.50 -4.55
C GLU A 214 1.85 23.36 -5.42
N ILE A 215 1.01 23.69 -6.39
CA ILE A 215 0.42 22.76 -7.34
C ILE A 215 0.70 23.26 -8.75
N GLU A 216 1.50 22.52 -9.48
CA GLU A 216 1.74 22.75 -10.91
C GLU A 216 0.86 21.81 -11.72
N ARG A 217 0.30 22.29 -12.84
CA ARG A 217 -0.41 21.47 -13.82
C ARG A 217 0.32 21.54 -15.14
N LEU A 218 0.69 20.38 -15.66
CA LEU A 218 1.53 20.25 -16.84
C LEU A 218 0.79 19.50 -17.96
N LYS A 219 1.01 19.92 -19.21
CA LYS A 219 0.71 19.15 -20.42
C LYS A 219 1.96 18.40 -20.83
N THR A 220 1.96 17.10 -20.62
CA THR A 220 3.16 16.27 -20.74
C THR A 220 3.27 15.54 -22.07
N LYS A 221 2.21 15.52 -22.90
CA LYS A 221 2.30 15.04 -24.29
C LYS A 221 2.99 16.09 -25.15
N THR A 222 4.05 15.68 -25.85
CA THR A 222 4.77 16.47 -26.85
C THR A 222 4.59 15.87 -28.24
N LYS A 223 5.22 16.42 -29.28
CA LYS A 223 5.23 15.84 -30.62
C LYS A 223 6.11 14.58 -30.71
N GLN A 224 7.06 14.44 -29.81
CA GLN A 224 8.03 13.35 -29.75
C GLN A 224 7.58 12.20 -28.85
N THR A 225 6.60 12.39 -27.97
CA THR A 225 6.13 11.35 -27.03
C THR A 225 4.91 10.62 -27.56
N ILE A 226 4.83 9.33 -27.32
CA ILE A 226 3.70 8.46 -27.68
C ILE A 226 2.40 8.95 -27.02
N SER A 227 2.48 9.25 -25.70
CA SER A 227 1.35 9.63 -24.87
C SER A 227 1.72 10.66 -23.80
N ASN A 228 0.82 10.93 -22.86
CA ASN A 228 1.13 11.55 -21.59
C ASN A 228 1.94 10.59 -20.70
N LEU A 229 2.56 11.14 -19.65
CA LEU A 229 3.38 10.38 -18.71
C LEU A 229 2.56 9.35 -17.92
N THR A 230 3.12 8.15 -17.75
CA THR A 230 2.54 7.06 -16.94
C THR A 230 3.63 6.43 -16.06
N TYR A 231 3.22 5.70 -15.02
CA TYR A 231 4.12 4.95 -14.12
C TYR A 231 5.29 5.77 -13.58
N PRO A 232 5.02 6.90 -12.89
CA PRO A 232 6.06 7.79 -12.41
C PRO A 232 6.85 7.21 -11.24
N TYR A 233 8.13 7.59 -11.16
CA TYR A 233 8.97 7.36 -9.99
C TYR A 233 9.95 8.51 -9.81
N TRP A 234 10.07 9.02 -8.57
CA TRP A 234 10.94 10.15 -8.28
C TRP A 234 12.40 9.75 -8.19
N HIS A 235 13.27 10.61 -8.68
CA HIS A 235 14.68 10.61 -8.32
C HIS A 235 14.84 11.12 -6.87
N PRO A 236 15.74 10.53 -6.05
CA PRO A 236 15.88 10.90 -4.64
C PRO A 236 16.23 12.38 -4.40
N SER A 237 16.80 13.08 -5.39
CA SER A 237 17.04 14.52 -5.28
C SER A 237 15.78 15.39 -5.38
N GLY A 238 14.64 14.82 -5.79
CA GLY A 238 13.42 15.57 -6.08
C GLY A 238 13.46 16.44 -7.35
N LYS A 239 14.56 16.42 -8.12
CA LYS A 239 14.72 17.22 -9.35
C LYS A 239 14.22 16.52 -10.60
N TYR A 240 14.20 15.19 -10.60
CA TYR A 240 13.82 14.40 -11.75
C TYR A 240 12.71 13.41 -11.38
N ILE A 241 11.87 13.12 -12.36
CA ILE A 241 10.88 12.05 -12.31
C ILE A 241 11.09 11.17 -13.54
N THR A 242 11.32 9.88 -13.34
CA THR A 242 11.28 8.95 -14.46
C THR A 242 9.86 8.46 -14.68
N THR A 243 9.48 8.26 -15.92
CA THR A 243 8.15 7.79 -16.31
C THR A 243 8.25 7.02 -17.61
N SER A 244 7.17 6.36 -18.00
CA SER A 244 7.03 5.86 -19.37
C SER A 244 5.92 6.57 -20.12
N VAL A 245 5.98 6.51 -21.44
CA VAL A 245 4.96 6.98 -22.38
C VAL A 245 4.47 5.78 -23.17
N ASN A 246 3.19 5.42 -23.04
CA ASN A 246 2.69 4.14 -23.51
C ASN A 246 1.42 4.33 -24.37
N ASP A 247 1.32 3.64 -25.53
CA ASP A 247 0.03 3.39 -26.19
C ASP A 247 -0.56 2.09 -25.63
N ILE A 248 -1.40 2.24 -24.59
CA ILE A 248 -1.99 1.13 -23.84
C ILE A 248 -3.30 0.69 -24.47
N LYS A 249 -3.46 -0.62 -24.64
CA LYS A 249 -4.72 -1.26 -24.98
C LYS A 249 -5.14 -2.22 -23.88
N GLN A 250 -6.46 -2.39 -23.75
CA GLN A 250 -7.02 -3.39 -22.86
C GLN A 250 -8.16 -4.13 -23.53
N PHE A 251 -8.34 -5.39 -23.17
CA PHE A 251 -9.50 -6.18 -23.54
C PHE A 251 -9.93 -7.09 -22.40
N PHE A 252 -11.17 -7.57 -22.47
CA PHE A 252 -11.78 -8.38 -21.42
C PHE A 252 -11.92 -9.82 -21.89
N HIS A 253 -11.58 -10.75 -21.00
CA HIS A 253 -11.82 -12.18 -21.21
C HIS A 253 -13.19 -12.58 -20.68
N ALA A 254 -13.85 -13.48 -21.42
CA ALA A 254 -15.10 -14.10 -20.99
C ALA A 254 -14.90 -15.34 -20.10
N VAL A 255 -13.68 -15.58 -19.58
CA VAL A 255 -13.34 -16.74 -18.75
C VAL A 255 -13.10 -16.33 -17.29
N LYS A 256 -13.40 -17.24 -16.38
CA LYS A 256 -13.38 -16.96 -14.93
C LYS A 256 -11.98 -16.60 -14.42
N GLU A 257 -10.96 -17.28 -14.92
CA GLU A 257 -9.56 -17.19 -14.46
C GLU A 257 -8.84 -15.96 -14.98
N LYS A 258 -9.28 -15.41 -16.10
CA LYS A 258 -8.70 -14.21 -16.72
C LYS A 258 -9.80 -13.17 -16.90
N LYS A 259 -9.63 -11.99 -16.32
CA LYS A 259 -10.64 -10.91 -16.38
C LYS A 259 -10.30 -9.90 -17.45
N MET A 260 -9.10 -9.36 -17.40
CA MET A 260 -8.67 -8.27 -18.25
C MET A 260 -7.20 -8.44 -18.61
N GLU A 261 -6.87 -8.12 -19.86
CA GLU A 261 -5.49 -7.94 -20.31
C GLU A 261 -5.21 -6.47 -20.57
N VAL A 262 -4.02 -6.05 -20.17
CA VAL A 262 -3.50 -4.72 -20.50
C VAL A 262 -2.12 -4.89 -21.11
N PHE A 263 -1.93 -4.32 -22.29
CA PHE A 263 -0.66 -4.43 -23.00
C PHE A 263 -0.35 -3.13 -23.76
N ASP A 264 0.93 -2.92 -24.04
CA ASP A 264 1.40 -1.80 -24.83
C ASP A 264 1.44 -2.17 -26.32
N LEU A 265 1.08 -1.23 -27.17
CA LEU A 265 1.41 -1.27 -28.60
C LEU A 265 2.79 -0.65 -28.85
N GLU A 266 3.12 0.40 -28.12
CA GLU A 266 4.40 1.10 -28.09
C GLU A 266 4.64 1.62 -26.66
N SER A 267 5.86 1.60 -26.18
CA SER A 267 6.22 2.23 -24.89
C SER A 267 7.69 2.61 -24.82
N ASP A 268 7.98 3.81 -24.31
CA ASP A 268 9.33 4.32 -24.11
C ASP A 268 9.49 4.85 -22.67
N VAL A 269 10.71 4.79 -22.13
CA VAL A 269 11.09 5.39 -20.85
C VAL A 269 11.69 6.77 -21.07
N VAL A 270 11.21 7.74 -20.30
CA VAL A 270 11.68 9.13 -20.32
C VAL A 270 11.96 9.64 -18.90
N VAL A 271 12.78 10.66 -18.78
CA VAL A 271 13.05 11.37 -17.53
C VAL A 271 12.55 12.80 -17.66
N TYR A 272 11.78 13.26 -16.69
CA TYR A 272 11.29 14.64 -16.62
C TYR A 272 12.14 15.44 -15.64
N ASP A 273 12.72 16.56 -16.12
CA ASP A 273 13.37 17.56 -15.27
C ASP A 273 12.31 18.51 -14.74
N VAL A 274 12.09 18.50 -13.43
CA VAL A 274 11.03 19.25 -12.74
C VAL A 274 11.33 20.74 -12.71
N GLU A 275 12.61 21.13 -12.70
CA GLU A 275 13.01 22.54 -12.65
C GLU A 275 13.04 23.20 -14.03
N GLN A 276 13.42 22.43 -15.07
CA GLN A 276 13.54 22.94 -16.43
C GLN A 276 12.29 22.71 -17.29
N HIS A 277 11.31 21.96 -16.80
CA HIS A 277 10.10 21.55 -17.52
C HIS A 277 10.40 20.86 -18.85
N LYS A 278 11.40 19.97 -18.84
CA LYS A 278 11.88 19.25 -20.01
C LYS A 278 11.80 17.74 -19.83
N LEU A 279 11.45 17.04 -20.92
CA LEU A 279 11.64 15.61 -21.03
C LEU A 279 13.00 15.31 -21.65
N LEU A 280 13.69 14.37 -21.05
CA LEU A 280 15.02 13.88 -21.41
C LEU A 280 14.92 12.40 -21.71
N SER A 281 15.65 11.91 -22.72
CA SER A 281 15.80 10.47 -22.98
C SER A 281 17.08 10.18 -23.75
N ALA A 282 17.43 8.88 -23.82
CA ALA A 282 18.46 8.42 -24.75
C ALA A 282 17.80 7.87 -26.01
N ALA A 283 18.38 8.12 -27.17
CA ALA A 283 17.86 7.62 -28.44
C ALA A 283 17.72 6.09 -28.49
N SER A 284 18.50 5.36 -27.67
CA SER A 284 18.44 3.90 -27.53
C SER A 284 17.26 3.42 -26.67
N LEU A 285 16.56 4.31 -25.95
CA LEU A 285 15.38 4.03 -25.15
C LEU A 285 14.09 4.60 -25.78
N ILE A 286 14.19 5.10 -27.01
CA ILE A 286 13.06 5.57 -27.82
C ILE A 286 13.15 4.83 -29.16
N THR A 287 12.74 3.58 -29.17
CA THR A 287 12.83 2.74 -30.38
C THR A 287 11.50 1.99 -30.62
N LYS A 288 11.34 1.54 -31.85
CA LYS A 288 10.20 0.67 -32.20
C LYS A 288 10.52 -0.82 -32.06
N ASP A 289 11.76 -1.13 -31.68
CA ASP A 289 12.26 -2.50 -31.63
C ASP A 289 12.07 -3.13 -30.24
N ALA A 290 11.74 -2.31 -29.23
CA ALA A 290 11.52 -2.74 -27.86
C ALA A 290 10.35 -2.00 -27.19
N PHE A 291 9.82 -2.58 -26.12
CA PHE A 291 8.90 -1.95 -25.18
C PHE A 291 9.66 -1.63 -23.90
N GLU A 292 9.71 -0.37 -23.47
CA GLU A 292 10.30 0.06 -22.21
C GLU A 292 9.23 0.67 -21.31
N THR A 293 9.15 0.18 -20.03
CA THR A 293 8.11 0.64 -19.11
C THR A 293 8.53 0.47 -17.63
N PHE A 294 7.71 0.95 -16.70
CA PHE A 294 7.87 0.86 -15.23
C PHE A 294 9.26 1.25 -14.73
N PRO A 295 9.73 2.45 -15.05
CA PRO A 295 11.03 2.88 -14.58
C PRO A 295 11.03 3.19 -13.07
N ALA A 296 12.20 3.03 -12.42
CA ALA A 296 12.44 3.40 -11.03
C ALA A 296 13.91 3.79 -10.83
N PHE A 297 14.16 4.90 -10.15
CA PHE A 297 15.51 5.27 -9.75
C PHE A 297 15.99 4.46 -8.55
N SER A 298 17.29 4.19 -8.48
CA SER A 298 17.93 3.70 -7.27
C SER A 298 17.93 4.77 -6.18
N PRO A 299 17.97 4.40 -4.88
CA PRO A 299 17.93 5.37 -3.78
C PRO A 299 19.18 6.26 -3.70
N ASP A 300 20.30 5.87 -4.32
CA ASP A 300 21.49 6.71 -4.47
C ASP A 300 21.43 7.63 -5.71
N GLY A 301 20.38 7.51 -6.53
CA GLY A 301 20.14 8.30 -7.73
C GLY A 301 21.07 8.01 -8.92
N LYS A 302 21.94 7.00 -8.83
CA LYS A 302 22.93 6.74 -9.88
C LYS A 302 22.43 5.83 -10.99
N TRP A 303 21.35 5.09 -10.74
CA TRP A 303 20.81 4.11 -11.68
C TRP A 303 19.33 4.33 -11.93
N LEU A 304 18.95 4.23 -13.18
CA LEU A 304 17.58 4.09 -13.62
C LEU A 304 17.33 2.64 -13.99
N TYR A 305 16.46 1.96 -13.21
CA TYR A 305 15.96 0.61 -13.53
C TYR A 305 14.68 0.73 -14.33
N PHE A 306 14.44 -0.20 -15.25
CA PHE A 306 13.21 -0.24 -16.05
C PHE A 306 12.99 -1.65 -16.62
N CYS A 307 11.77 -1.88 -17.10
CA CYS A 307 11.41 -3.12 -17.78
C CYS A 307 11.59 -2.95 -19.27
N SER A 308 12.24 -3.89 -19.96
CA SER A 308 12.41 -3.87 -21.41
C SER A 308 12.13 -5.26 -22.02
N ALA A 309 11.39 -5.28 -23.12
CA ALA A 309 11.09 -6.47 -23.90
C ALA A 309 11.24 -6.20 -25.39
N PRO A 310 11.72 -7.16 -26.21
CA PRO A 310 11.65 -7.04 -27.66
C PRO A 310 10.21 -6.81 -28.13
N ALA A 311 10.00 -5.85 -29.02
CA ALA A 311 8.70 -5.57 -29.61
C ALA A 311 8.14 -6.82 -30.33
N ARG A 312 6.83 -6.97 -30.27
CA ARG A 312 6.08 -8.07 -30.86
C ARG A 312 4.98 -7.53 -31.76
N GLU A 313 4.42 -8.41 -32.60
CA GLU A 313 3.24 -8.06 -33.39
C GLU A 313 2.01 -7.98 -32.48
N MET A 314 1.61 -6.76 -32.14
CA MET A 314 0.51 -6.51 -31.21
C MET A 314 -0.80 -6.23 -31.96
N PRO A 315 -1.95 -6.74 -31.49
CA PRO A 315 -2.16 -7.53 -30.26
C PRO A 315 -1.96 -9.03 -30.41
N ALA A 316 -1.60 -9.55 -31.59
CA ALA A 316 -1.60 -10.98 -31.90
C ALA A 316 -0.63 -11.80 -31.00
N GLU A 317 0.43 -11.20 -30.53
CA GLU A 317 1.47 -11.85 -29.72
C GLU A 317 1.59 -11.30 -28.29
N TYR A 318 0.52 -10.70 -27.73
CA TYR A 318 0.55 -10.09 -26.40
C TYR A 318 1.02 -11.05 -25.31
N ASP A 319 0.66 -12.34 -25.39
CA ASP A 319 1.02 -13.40 -24.45
C ASP A 319 2.44 -13.96 -24.63
N LYS A 320 3.17 -13.45 -25.63
CA LYS A 320 4.58 -13.80 -25.88
C LYS A 320 5.56 -12.74 -25.40
N VAL A 321 5.10 -11.59 -24.93
CA VAL A 321 5.96 -10.51 -24.42
C VAL A 321 6.56 -10.93 -23.08
N ARG A 322 7.89 -10.84 -22.96
CA ARG A 322 8.65 -11.18 -21.74
C ARG A 322 9.59 -10.02 -21.42
N TYR A 323 9.34 -9.36 -20.32
CA TYR A 323 10.13 -8.22 -19.89
C TYR A 323 11.31 -8.66 -19.04
N HIS A 324 12.49 -8.15 -19.39
CA HIS A 324 13.68 -8.14 -18.55
C HIS A 324 13.64 -6.97 -17.59
N ILE A 325 14.33 -7.03 -16.46
CA ILE A 325 14.68 -5.84 -15.70
C ILE A 325 16.06 -5.39 -16.13
N CYS A 326 16.13 -4.17 -16.65
CA CYS A 326 17.33 -3.51 -17.11
C CYS A 326 17.67 -2.32 -16.21
N ARG A 327 18.90 -1.83 -16.31
CA ARG A 327 19.31 -0.57 -15.70
C ARG A 327 20.26 0.21 -16.62
N VAL A 328 20.26 1.51 -16.45
CA VAL A 328 21.20 2.44 -17.11
C VAL A 328 21.70 3.45 -16.08
N ALA A 329 22.96 3.83 -16.16
CA ALA A 329 23.52 4.83 -15.27
C ALA A 329 22.93 6.23 -15.58
N PHE A 330 22.76 7.05 -14.53
CA PHE A 330 22.21 8.40 -14.62
C PHE A 330 23.17 9.43 -14.02
N ASP A 331 23.54 10.44 -14.83
CA ASP A 331 24.31 11.60 -14.37
C ASP A 331 23.34 12.68 -13.89
N VAL A 332 23.13 12.77 -12.59
CA VAL A 332 22.21 13.74 -11.97
C VAL A 332 22.61 15.19 -12.21
N GLY A 333 23.92 15.46 -12.39
CA GLY A 333 24.44 16.82 -12.63
C GLY A 333 24.12 17.33 -14.03
N LYS A 334 24.04 16.42 -14.99
CA LYS A 334 23.74 16.73 -16.40
C LYS A 334 22.33 16.35 -16.81
N GLY A 335 21.62 15.57 -15.99
CA GLY A 335 20.31 15.02 -16.34
C GLY A 335 20.36 14.02 -17.50
N THR A 336 21.45 13.27 -17.66
CA THR A 336 21.64 12.39 -18.83
C THR A 336 21.79 10.94 -18.46
N LEU A 337 21.25 10.06 -19.32
CA LEU A 337 21.43 8.61 -19.25
C LEU A 337 22.78 8.22 -19.88
N LEU A 338 23.55 7.41 -19.18
CA LEU A 338 24.90 7.00 -19.57
C LEU A 338 24.91 5.54 -20.02
N LEU A 339 24.94 5.31 -21.32
CA LEU A 339 24.99 3.97 -21.92
C LEU A 339 26.32 3.25 -21.60
N PRO A 340 26.37 1.90 -21.59
CA PRO A 340 25.32 1.00 -22.10
C PRO A 340 24.21 0.70 -21.07
N VAL A 341 23.15 0.02 -21.54
CA VAL A 341 22.11 -0.58 -20.71
C VAL A 341 22.58 -1.97 -20.26
N ASP A 342 22.45 -2.25 -18.95
CA ASP A 342 22.73 -3.55 -18.35
C ASP A 342 21.44 -4.32 -18.10
N THR A 343 21.41 -5.63 -18.35
CA THR A 343 20.31 -6.51 -17.93
C THR A 343 20.59 -7.05 -16.53
N VAL A 344 19.74 -6.71 -15.56
CA VAL A 344 19.85 -7.12 -14.16
C VAL A 344 19.13 -8.45 -13.91
N VAL A 345 17.88 -8.58 -14.40
CA VAL A 345 17.12 -9.83 -14.35
C VAL A 345 16.71 -10.19 -15.76
N ARG A 346 17.20 -11.33 -16.24
CA ARG A 346 16.96 -11.79 -17.60
C ARG A 346 15.69 -12.63 -17.67
N ALA A 347 14.78 -12.26 -18.55
CA ALA A 347 13.59 -13.04 -18.87
C ALA A 347 13.92 -14.14 -19.89
N ASP A 348 13.77 -15.39 -19.50
CA ASP A 348 13.86 -16.53 -20.41
C ASP A 348 12.48 -17.08 -20.76
N SER A 349 11.67 -17.42 -19.77
CA SER A 349 10.31 -17.96 -19.92
C SER A 349 9.23 -17.14 -19.21
N LEU A 350 9.62 -16.31 -18.26
CA LEU A 350 8.74 -15.48 -17.43
C LEU A 350 8.97 -13.99 -17.72
N SER A 351 8.07 -13.15 -17.29
CA SER A 351 8.11 -11.69 -17.45
C SER A 351 8.31 -11.05 -16.08
N TYR A 352 9.17 -10.04 -16.00
CA TYR A 352 9.52 -9.34 -14.76
C TYR A 352 9.18 -7.86 -14.85
N THR A 353 8.41 -7.35 -13.90
CA THR A 353 7.87 -5.99 -13.94
C THR A 353 7.93 -5.30 -12.58
N PHE A 354 7.67 -4.00 -12.55
CA PHE A 354 7.62 -3.19 -11.32
C PHE A 354 8.90 -3.25 -10.47
N PRO A 355 10.09 -2.93 -11.00
CA PRO A 355 11.30 -2.89 -10.19
C PRO A 355 11.18 -1.83 -9.10
N ARG A 356 11.48 -2.20 -7.84
CA ARG A 356 11.54 -1.30 -6.68
C ARG A 356 12.72 -1.65 -5.82
N ILE A 357 13.67 -0.73 -5.73
CA ILE A 357 14.87 -0.92 -4.91
C ILE A 357 14.54 -0.48 -3.49
N SER A 358 14.98 -1.26 -2.48
CA SER A 358 14.84 -0.86 -1.08
C SER A 358 15.58 0.45 -0.80
N PRO A 359 15.09 1.35 0.07
CA PRO A 359 15.74 2.62 0.37
C PRO A 359 17.20 2.52 0.81
N ASP A 360 17.61 1.41 1.43
CA ASP A 360 19.01 1.12 1.78
C ASP A 360 19.88 0.63 0.59
N GLY A 361 19.26 0.42 -0.57
CA GLY A 361 19.94 0.00 -1.79
C GLY A 361 20.31 -1.48 -1.88
N ARG A 362 19.92 -2.32 -0.91
CA ARG A 362 20.33 -3.72 -0.86
C ARG A 362 19.52 -4.65 -1.74
N PHE A 363 18.22 -4.43 -1.82
CA PHE A 363 17.28 -5.35 -2.46
C PHE A 363 16.57 -4.74 -3.65
N LEU A 364 16.41 -5.52 -4.70
CA LEU A 364 15.54 -5.24 -5.83
C LEU A 364 14.31 -6.16 -5.72
N MET A 365 13.15 -5.59 -5.45
CA MET A 365 11.86 -6.28 -5.48
C MET A 365 11.17 -6.05 -6.82
N TYR A 366 10.50 -7.08 -7.36
CA TYR A 366 9.81 -7.03 -8.64
C TYR A 366 8.68 -8.05 -8.69
N THR A 367 7.78 -7.91 -9.67
CA THR A 367 6.71 -8.89 -9.91
C THR A 367 7.07 -9.80 -11.06
N GLU A 368 6.88 -11.11 -10.88
CA GLU A 368 7.04 -12.17 -11.87
C GLU A 368 5.67 -12.64 -12.37
N THR A 369 5.52 -12.83 -13.68
CA THR A 369 4.32 -13.40 -14.32
C THR A 369 4.70 -14.28 -15.51
N ALA A 370 3.76 -15.06 -16.04
CA ALA A 370 3.97 -15.83 -17.24
C ALA A 370 4.30 -14.95 -18.45
N TYR A 371 3.70 -13.78 -18.58
CA TYR A 371 3.91 -12.85 -19.69
C TYR A 371 3.40 -11.44 -19.37
N GLY A 372 3.73 -10.47 -20.23
CA GLY A 372 3.16 -9.12 -20.21
C GLY A 372 3.73 -8.23 -19.13
N GLN A 373 3.14 -7.05 -19.01
CA GLN A 373 3.60 -5.99 -18.11
C GLN A 373 2.65 -5.69 -16.96
N PHE A 374 1.37 -6.06 -17.06
CA PHE A 374 0.33 -5.60 -16.15
C PHE A 374 -0.19 -6.75 -15.27
N PRO A 375 0.58 -7.11 -14.24
CA PRO A 375 0.38 -8.35 -13.48
C PRO A 375 -0.87 -8.38 -12.58
N ILE A 376 -1.50 -7.23 -12.31
CA ILE A 376 -2.58 -7.14 -11.31
C ILE A 376 -3.80 -8.04 -11.60
N TRP A 377 -3.96 -8.48 -12.85
CA TRP A 377 -5.01 -9.42 -13.26
C TRP A 377 -4.50 -10.82 -13.57
N HIS A 378 -3.20 -11.05 -13.42
CA HIS A 378 -2.59 -12.35 -13.63
C HIS A 378 -2.56 -13.12 -12.31
N LYS A 379 -3.25 -14.24 -12.26
CA LYS A 379 -3.34 -15.08 -11.05
C LYS A 379 -1.99 -15.65 -10.63
N ASP A 380 -1.08 -15.82 -11.56
CA ASP A 380 0.28 -16.30 -11.38
C ASP A 380 1.29 -15.20 -11.04
N ALA A 381 0.80 -13.98 -10.77
CA ALA A 381 1.69 -12.88 -10.39
C ALA A 381 2.22 -13.07 -8.97
N GLU A 382 3.54 -13.16 -8.83
CA GLU A 382 4.25 -13.33 -7.57
C GLU A 382 5.30 -12.22 -7.37
N ILE A 383 5.50 -11.78 -6.15
CA ILE A 383 6.58 -10.87 -5.80
C ILE A 383 7.86 -11.67 -5.61
N ARG A 384 8.93 -11.21 -6.26
CA ARG A 384 10.28 -11.75 -6.17
C ARG A 384 11.23 -10.70 -5.63
N MET A 385 12.34 -11.14 -5.06
CA MET A 385 13.38 -10.25 -4.55
C MET A 385 14.76 -10.78 -4.85
N LEU A 386 15.66 -9.86 -5.23
CA LEU A 386 17.08 -10.11 -5.52
C LEU A 386 17.92 -9.25 -4.60
N GLU A 387 18.91 -9.84 -3.93
CA GLU A 387 19.94 -9.07 -3.24
C GLU A 387 20.95 -8.53 -4.27
N LEU A 388 21.10 -7.19 -4.32
CA LEU A 388 21.83 -6.53 -5.41
C LEU A 388 23.35 -6.69 -5.33
N GLU A 389 23.91 -6.90 -4.15
CA GLU A 389 25.36 -7.11 -3.98
C GLU A 389 25.79 -8.52 -4.40
N THR A 390 25.05 -9.53 -3.95
CA THR A 390 25.37 -10.94 -4.18
C THR A 390 24.77 -11.50 -5.45
N HIS A 391 23.78 -10.82 -6.02
CA HIS A 391 22.94 -11.29 -7.14
C HIS A 391 22.22 -12.61 -6.82
N GLN A 392 21.92 -12.87 -5.54
CA GLN A 392 21.18 -14.07 -5.13
C GLN A 392 19.71 -13.76 -4.93
N PRO A 393 18.82 -14.65 -5.39
CA PRO A 393 17.38 -14.53 -5.10
C PRO A 393 17.12 -14.78 -3.61
N VAL A 394 16.18 -14.03 -3.04
CA VAL A 394 15.65 -14.24 -1.70
C VAL A 394 14.38 -15.07 -1.78
N ASP A 395 14.18 -16.00 -0.84
CA ASP A 395 12.96 -16.79 -0.76
C ASP A 395 11.78 -15.91 -0.30
N MET A 396 10.80 -15.73 -1.18
CA MET A 396 9.60 -14.94 -0.95
C MET A 396 8.33 -15.78 -0.74
N THR A 397 8.48 -17.07 -0.48
CA THR A 397 7.35 -18.01 -0.37
C THR A 397 6.34 -17.61 0.71
N SER A 398 6.79 -17.09 1.86
CA SER A 398 5.89 -16.67 2.95
C SER A 398 5.05 -15.42 2.61
N LEU A 399 5.50 -14.59 1.65
CA LEU A 399 4.78 -13.41 1.22
C LEU A 399 3.71 -13.74 0.17
N ASN A 400 4.02 -14.64 -0.76
CA ASN A 400 3.16 -14.98 -1.90
C ASN A 400 1.99 -15.90 -1.51
N SER A 401 0.98 -15.97 -2.37
CA SER A 401 -0.21 -16.81 -2.21
C SER A 401 -0.54 -17.57 -3.50
N ALA A 402 -1.70 -18.21 -3.55
CA ALA A 402 -2.18 -18.87 -4.76
C ALA A 402 -2.91 -17.93 -5.73
N ASP A 403 -2.88 -16.63 -5.49
CA ASP A 403 -3.49 -15.59 -6.33
C ASP A 403 -2.52 -14.42 -6.50
N THR A 404 -2.92 -13.37 -7.19
CA THR A 404 -2.10 -12.21 -7.58
C THR A 404 -1.49 -11.46 -6.38
N GLU A 405 -0.18 -11.23 -6.40
CA GLU A 405 0.55 -10.23 -5.62
C GLU A 405 1.21 -9.22 -6.57
N SER A 406 0.98 -7.92 -6.33
CA SER A 406 1.52 -6.87 -7.20
C SER A 406 1.56 -5.49 -6.54
N TYR A 407 2.04 -4.47 -7.25
CA TYR A 407 2.09 -3.08 -6.79
C TYR A 407 2.75 -2.91 -5.42
N HIS A 408 3.88 -3.55 -5.22
CA HIS A 408 4.64 -3.46 -3.99
C HIS A 408 5.37 -2.11 -3.87
N SER A 409 5.49 -1.61 -2.65
CA SER A 409 6.32 -0.47 -2.29
C SER A 409 6.98 -0.66 -0.92
N TRP A 410 8.13 0.00 -0.74
CA TRP A 410 8.92 -0.07 0.48
C TRP A 410 8.53 1.03 1.48
N SER A 411 8.68 0.73 2.77
CA SER A 411 8.76 1.76 3.81
C SER A 411 10.06 2.56 3.69
N SER A 412 10.07 3.76 4.26
CA SER A 412 11.26 4.63 4.26
C SER A 412 12.49 4.00 4.94
N GLN A 413 12.29 3.03 5.82
CA GLN A 413 13.33 2.34 6.58
C GLN A 413 13.78 1.00 5.97
N SER A 414 13.27 0.59 4.80
CA SER A 414 13.61 -0.69 4.12
C SER A 414 13.18 -1.96 4.85
N ASP A 415 12.36 -1.87 5.85
CA ASP A 415 12.01 -2.98 6.74
C ASP A 415 10.55 -3.43 6.67
N TRP A 416 9.71 -2.65 6.01
CA TRP A 416 8.32 -2.99 5.70
C TRP A 416 8.05 -2.83 4.21
N VAL A 417 7.17 -3.66 3.70
CA VAL A 417 6.60 -3.52 2.37
C VAL A 417 5.09 -3.57 2.45
N VAL A 418 4.44 -2.82 1.58
CA VAL A 418 3.01 -2.93 1.32
C VAL A 418 2.80 -3.35 -0.12
N PHE A 419 1.81 -4.17 -0.36
CA PHE A 419 1.47 -4.66 -1.70
C PHE A 419 -0.02 -4.95 -1.85
N SER A 420 -0.48 -5.04 -3.08
CA SER A 420 -1.86 -5.39 -3.43
C SER A 420 -1.98 -6.90 -3.66
N SER A 421 -2.90 -7.55 -2.97
CA SER A 421 -3.14 -9.00 -3.09
C SER A 421 -4.60 -9.32 -3.36
N ARG A 422 -4.86 -10.38 -4.13
CA ARG A 422 -6.21 -10.92 -4.39
C ARG A 422 -6.52 -12.19 -3.62
N ARG A 423 -5.64 -12.61 -2.72
CA ARG A 423 -5.71 -13.90 -2.00
C ARG A 423 -7.04 -14.18 -1.28
N ASP A 424 -7.81 -13.15 -0.91
CA ASP A 424 -9.04 -13.34 -0.13
C ASP A 424 -10.25 -13.73 -1.00
N ASN A 425 -10.39 -13.11 -2.19
CA ASN A 425 -11.60 -13.30 -2.99
C ASN A 425 -11.37 -13.42 -4.50
N GLY A 426 -10.12 -13.30 -4.97
CA GLY A 426 -9.76 -13.43 -6.39
C GLY A 426 -10.28 -12.31 -7.30
N LEU A 427 -10.91 -11.26 -6.75
CA LEU A 427 -11.52 -10.17 -7.50
C LEU A 427 -10.98 -8.80 -7.13
N TYR A 428 -11.06 -8.46 -5.85
CA TYR A 428 -10.61 -7.17 -5.33
C TYR A 428 -9.18 -7.30 -4.80
N THR A 429 -8.32 -6.37 -5.15
CA THR A 429 -7.02 -6.26 -4.50
C THR A 429 -7.17 -5.58 -3.15
N LEU A 430 -6.61 -6.18 -2.12
CA LEU A 430 -6.55 -5.66 -0.77
C LEU A 430 -5.10 -5.36 -0.37
N PRO A 431 -4.85 -4.36 0.50
CA PRO A 431 -3.48 -3.98 0.89
C PRO A 431 -2.97 -4.89 2.01
N TYR A 432 -1.89 -5.60 1.74
CA TYR A 432 -1.16 -6.41 2.70
C TYR A 432 0.14 -5.74 3.09
N ILE A 433 0.49 -5.83 4.36
CA ILE A 433 1.72 -5.30 4.95
C ILE A 433 2.58 -6.48 5.38
N CYS A 434 3.88 -6.42 5.10
CA CYS A 434 4.82 -7.48 5.41
C CYS A 434 6.11 -6.91 6.00
N ARG A 435 6.59 -7.52 7.08
CA ARG A 435 7.93 -7.26 7.64
C ARG A 435 8.97 -7.94 6.78
N ILE A 436 10.02 -7.23 6.41
CA ILE A 436 11.21 -7.78 5.77
C ILE A 436 12.33 -7.81 6.81
N GLU A 437 12.83 -9.00 7.09
CA GLU A 437 13.90 -9.21 8.06
C GLU A 437 15.25 -8.68 7.55
N VAL A 438 16.23 -8.56 8.44
CA VAL A 438 17.56 -8.02 8.09
C VAL A 438 18.25 -8.84 6.99
N ASP A 439 18.00 -10.12 6.90
CA ASP A 439 18.50 -11.02 5.85
C ASP A 439 17.67 -11.02 4.56
N GLY A 440 16.62 -10.21 4.50
CA GLY A 440 15.72 -10.05 3.37
C GLY A 440 14.50 -10.98 3.37
N HIS A 441 14.43 -11.99 4.26
CA HIS A 441 13.29 -12.90 4.28
C HIS A 441 12.02 -12.19 4.77
N PRO A 442 10.89 -12.39 4.08
CA PRO A 442 9.61 -11.85 4.51
C PRO A 442 9.01 -12.67 5.65
N ALA A 443 8.47 -11.99 6.66
CA ALA A 443 7.57 -12.58 7.63
C ALA A 443 6.20 -12.90 6.96
N LYS A 444 5.27 -13.48 7.71
CA LYS A 444 3.90 -13.67 7.22
C LYS A 444 3.23 -12.30 7.04
N PRO A 445 2.71 -11.96 5.83
CA PRO A 445 2.01 -10.70 5.61
C PRO A 445 0.65 -10.67 6.34
N PHE A 446 0.21 -9.47 6.68
CA PHE A 446 -1.10 -9.26 7.30
C PHE A 446 -1.91 -8.20 6.52
N LEU A 447 -3.22 -8.41 6.48
CA LEU A 447 -4.16 -7.49 5.86
C LEU A 447 -4.24 -6.19 6.67
N LEU A 448 -4.30 -5.04 5.99
CA LEU A 448 -4.45 -3.71 6.62
C LEU A 448 -5.60 -3.72 7.64
N PRO A 449 -5.36 -3.39 8.92
CA PRO A 449 -6.41 -3.41 9.94
C PRO A 449 -7.54 -2.41 9.65
N GLN A 450 -8.78 -2.80 9.95
CA GLN A 450 -9.95 -1.95 9.84
C GLN A 450 -10.63 -1.81 11.21
N GLU A 451 -11.29 -0.67 11.44
CA GLU A 451 -12.12 -0.47 12.63
C GLU A 451 -13.20 -1.54 12.73
N ASP A 452 -13.85 -1.83 11.61
CA ASP A 452 -14.76 -2.94 11.43
C ASP A 452 -14.11 -4.02 10.55
N PRO A 453 -13.73 -5.19 11.09
CA PRO A 453 -13.12 -6.24 10.29
C PRO A 453 -14.07 -6.80 9.21
N GLU A 454 -15.40 -6.61 9.36
CA GLU A 454 -16.38 -6.99 8.34
C GLU A 454 -16.39 -6.05 7.13
N LYS A 455 -15.70 -4.89 7.17
CA LYS A 455 -15.62 -3.94 6.04
C LYS A 455 -15.18 -4.65 4.74
N TYR A 456 -14.31 -5.62 4.84
CA TYR A 456 -13.81 -6.37 3.68
C TYR A 456 -14.84 -7.32 3.05
N ASP A 457 -15.88 -7.73 3.78
CA ASP A 457 -16.96 -8.59 3.24
C ASP A 457 -17.88 -7.85 2.26
N TYR A 458 -18.00 -6.52 2.42
CA TYR A 458 -18.83 -5.66 1.56
C TYR A 458 -18.07 -4.59 0.79
N GLN A 459 -16.73 -4.60 0.84
CA GLN A 459 -15.88 -3.70 0.08
C GLN A 459 -15.98 -4.02 -1.42
N LEU A 460 -16.39 -3.04 -2.23
CA LEU A 460 -16.57 -3.16 -3.68
C LEU A 460 -15.46 -2.47 -4.49
N TYR A 461 -14.38 -2.06 -3.84
CA TYR A 461 -13.25 -1.36 -4.45
C TYR A 461 -11.95 -2.13 -4.26
N SER A 462 -11.10 -2.06 -5.28
CA SER A 462 -9.72 -2.52 -5.22
C SER A 462 -8.80 -1.41 -4.70
N TYR A 463 -7.87 -1.77 -3.84
CA TYR A 463 -6.76 -0.94 -3.41
C TYR A 463 -5.61 -1.12 -4.40
N ASN A 464 -5.24 -0.06 -5.12
CA ASN A 464 -4.18 -0.09 -6.11
C ASN A 464 -3.08 0.89 -5.76
N LEU A 465 -1.85 0.55 -6.13
CA LEU A 465 -0.66 1.39 -5.93
C LEU A 465 -0.52 1.84 -4.47
N PRO A 466 -0.54 0.92 -3.50
CA PRO A 466 -0.33 1.30 -2.12
C PRO A 466 1.11 1.81 -1.94
N GLU A 467 1.27 2.94 -1.24
CA GLU A 467 2.56 3.59 -1.01
C GLU A 467 2.63 4.10 0.42
N LEU A 468 3.65 3.67 1.16
CA LEU A 468 3.90 4.12 2.52
C LEU A 468 4.51 5.53 2.50
N VAL A 469 4.04 6.41 3.38
CA VAL A 469 4.54 7.78 3.52
C VAL A 469 4.79 8.13 4.99
N THR A 470 5.80 8.95 5.23
CA THR A 470 6.31 9.26 6.57
C THR A 470 5.39 10.16 7.40
N GLY A 471 4.29 10.63 6.86
CA GLY A 471 3.34 11.49 7.55
C GLY A 471 2.11 11.83 6.73
N GLU A 472 1.24 12.66 7.28
CA GLU A 472 0.00 13.08 6.65
C GLU A 472 0.27 13.93 5.40
N VAL A 473 -0.40 13.60 4.30
CA VAL A 473 -0.48 14.45 3.09
C VAL A 473 -1.42 15.61 3.38
N THR A 474 -0.86 16.81 3.54
CA THR A 474 -1.60 18.02 3.93
C THR A 474 -2.16 18.81 2.73
N LEU A 475 -2.20 18.20 1.55
CA LEU A 475 -2.78 18.80 0.35
C LEU A 475 -4.28 19.09 0.57
N ASP A 476 -4.70 20.32 0.27
CA ASP A 476 -6.12 20.67 0.22
C ASP A 476 -6.76 20.10 -1.06
N PRO A 477 -7.71 19.17 -0.96
CA PRO A 477 -8.40 18.61 -2.12
C PRO A 477 -9.09 19.67 -2.99
N TYR A 478 -9.62 20.73 -2.39
CA TYR A 478 -10.27 21.82 -3.11
C TYR A 478 -9.27 22.70 -3.88
N ALA A 479 -8.07 22.92 -3.35
CA ALA A 479 -7.03 23.63 -4.08
C ALA A 479 -6.61 22.84 -5.33
N LEU A 480 -6.45 21.53 -5.22
CA LEU A 480 -6.17 20.65 -6.36
C LEU A 480 -7.33 20.63 -7.35
N GLN A 481 -8.58 20.53 -6.87
CA GLN A 481 -9.78 20.65 -7.71
C GLN A 481 -9.80 21.95 -8.50
N GLN A 482 -9.59 23.10 -7.85
CA GLN A 482 -9.59 24.39 -8.51
C GLN A 482 -8.47 24.50 -9.56
N LYS A 483 -7.28 23.94 -9.26
CA LYS A 483 -6.19 23.90 -10.23
C LYS A 483 -6.55 23.02 -11.44
N ALA A 484 -7.26 21.91 -11.24
CA ALA A 484 -7.70 21.04 -12.32
C ALA A 484 -8.81 21.66 -13.20
N LEU A 485 -9.81 22.31 -12.57
CA LEU A 485 -10.95 22.87 -13.30
C LEU A 485 -10.61 24.19 -14.00
N ASN A 486 -9.87 25.08 -13.35
CA ASN A 486 -9.69 26.48 -13.75
C ASN A 486 -8.24 26.86 -14.04
N GLY A 487 -7.25 26.04 -13.61
CA GLY A 487 -5.83 26.36 -13.79
C GLY A 487 -5.37 26.15 -15.23
N THR A 488 -4.48 27.02 -15.70
CA THR A 488 -3.74 26.80 -16.96
C THR A 488 -2.74 25.67 -16.77
N ALA A 489 -2.62 24.82 -17.79
CA ALA A 489 -1.57 23.80 -17.83
C ALA A 489 -0.38 24.32 -18.66
N GLU A 490 0.81 24.16 -18.11
CA GLU A 490 2.05 24.52 -18.79
C GLU A 490 2.48 23.40 -19.74
N GLN A 491 2.87 23.76 -20.97
CA GLN A 491 3.37 22.81 -21.94
C GLN A 491 4.86 22.54 -21.69
N ILE A 492 5.21 21.28 -21.44
CA ILE A 492 6.62 20.89 -21.32
C ILE A 492 7.29 20.74 -22.69
N SER A 493 8.62 20.81 -22.72
CA SER A 493 9.43 20.57 -23.92
C SER A 493 10.06 19.18 -23.90
N PHE A 494 10.57 18.73 -25.03
CA PHE A 494 11.35 17.50 -25.18
C PHE A 494 12.71 17.88 -25.79
N GLU A 495 13.81 17.37 -25.22
CA GLU A 495 15.18 17.61 -25.67
C GLU A 495 15.81 16.33 -26.24
#